data_47940f2145abe3ae3658e74347b69003
#
_entry.id   47940f2145abe3ae3658e74347b69003
#
_cell.length_a   1.000
_cell.length_b   1.000
_cell.length_c   1.000
_cell.angle_alpha   90.00
_cell.angle_beta   90.00
_cell.angle_gamma   90.00
#
_symmetry.space_group_name_H-M   'P 1'
#
loop_
_entity.id
_entity.type
_entity.pdbx_description
1 polymer ?
#
loop_
_entity_poly.entity_id
_entity_poly.type
_entity_poly.pdbx_seq_one_letter_code
_entity_poly.pdbx_strand_id
1 'polypeptide(L)'
;MLFRSWHNGLLTGVQSSLFNGDDSVLLIMKNGYTSATGTQDIISTPDDEVKNSAPDKHQSLVHRNTTIESTLTGLGVKWMRTVHTYKVAEMRKVLDEAFTTDFAGLKVIIAEGECQLERQRRVKPWIAGLLKAGKRVVRVKYGVDEDVCTGDHACIRLSGCPTLTLKDNPDPLKVDPVATVIDGCVGCGLCGENAHAATLCPSFYRAEVIRNPRWHERLVYAVRGSVLRMMQPA
;
A
#
# COMPACT_ATOMS: atom_id res chain seq x y z
N MET A 1 -11.30 8.66 -11.19
CA MET A 1 -12.42 8.14 -12.02
C MET A 1 -12.03 6.92 -12.85
N LEU A 2 -10.96 6.23 -12.48
CA LEU A 2 -10.31 5.16 -13.27
C LEU A 2 -10.86 3.74 -13.00
N PHE A 3 -11.64 3.54 -11.95
CA PHE A 3 -12.13 2.22 -11.54
C PHE A 3 -13.28 1.67 -12.38
N ARG A 4 -14.09 2.51 -12.93
CA ARG A 4 -15.19 2.09 -13.81
C ARG A 4 -14.76 1.86 -15.25
N SER A 5 -13.56 2.32 -15.60
CA SER A 5 -13.04 2.24 -16.98
C SER A 5 -12.79 0.79 -17.41
N TRP A 6 -12.27 -0.06 -16.50
CA TRP A 6 -12.02 -1.47 -16.81
C TRP A 6 -13.31 -2.23 -17.14
N HIS A 7 -14.39 -2.00 -16.39
CA HIS A 7 -15.64 -2.73 -16.57
C HIS A 7 -16.53 -2.20 -17.68
N ASN A 8 -16.51 -0.88 -17.92
CA ASN A 8 -17.45 -0.23 -18.83
C ASN A 8 -16.80 0.57 -19.97
N GLY A 9 -15.52 0.88 -19.91
CA GLY A 9 -14.88 1.81 -20.83
C GLY A 9 -13.59 1.31 -21.46
N LEU A 10 -13.07 0.16 -21.05
CA LEU A 10 -11.81 -0.34 -21.59
C LEU A 10 -11.93 -0.65 -23.07
N LEU A 11 -12.96 -1.41 -23.44
CA LEU A 11 -13.21 -1.78 -24.84
C LEU A 11 -13.38 -0.53 -25.71
N THR A 12 -14.21 0.41 -25.30
CA THR A 12 -14.46 1.62 -26.07
C THR A 12 -13.26 2.56 -26.06
N GLY A 13 -12.65 2.82 -24.91
CA GLY A 13 -11.53 3.74 -24.78
C GLY A 13 -10.26 3.25 -25.47
N VAL A 14 -9.87 2.01 -25.22
CA VAL A 14 -8.66 1.42 -25.81
C VAL A 14 -8.83 1.20 -27.31
N GLN A 15 -9.98 0.66 -27.73
CA GLN A 15 -10.25 0.45 -29.16
C GLN A 15 -10.32 1.77 -29.92
N SER A 16 -10.95 2.81 -29.37
CA SER A 16 -10.99 4.12 -29.99
C SER A 16 -9.60 4.74 -30.13
N SER A 17 -8.77 4.64 -29.09
CA SER A 17 -7.39 5.13 -29.13
C SER A 17 -6.54 4.38 -30.15
N LEU A 18 -6.69 3.07 -30.22
CA LEU A 18 -6.00 2.25 -31.22
C LEU A 18 -6.47 2.55 -32.64
N PHE A 19 -7.79 2.71 -32.82
CA PHE A 19 -8.38 3.03 -34.12
C PHE A 19 -7.95 4.41 -34.65
N ASN A 20 -7.93 5.41 -33.75
CA ASN A 20 -7.52 6.77 -34.11
C ASN A 20 -6.00 6.92 -34.25
N GLY A 21 -5.21 5.93 -33.77
CA GLY A 21 -3.75 6.03 -33.73
C GLY A 21 -3.24 7.05 -32.72
N ASP A 22 -3.96 7.24 -31.62
CA ASP A 22 -3.63 8.24 -30.61
C ASP A 22 -2.27 7.92 -29.96
N ASP A 23 -1.36 8.89 -29.93
CA ASP A 23 -0.13 8.81 -29.16
C ASP A 23 -0.39 9.25 -27.72
N SER A 24 -0.69 8.28 -26.86
CA SER A 24 -1.14 8.55 -25.50
C SER A 24 -0.62 7.51 -24.50
N VAL A 25 -0.60 7.88 -23.21
CA VAL A 25 -0.24 7.00 -22.10
C VAL A 25 -1.47 6.74 -21.24
N LEU A 26 -1.87 5.47 -21.16
CA LEU A 26 -2.94 5.00 -20.30
C LEU A 26 -2.35 4.36 -19.05
N LEU A 27 -2.67 4.90 -17.88
CA LEU A 27 -2.30 4.32 -16.59
C LEU A 27 -3.48 3.56 -16.00
N ILE A 28 -3.35 2.25 -15.83
CA ILE A 28 -4.35 1.38 -15.21
C ILE A 28 -3.89 1.04 -13.78
N MET A 29 -4.70 1.42 -12.80
CA MET A 29 -4.44 1.08 -11.40
C MET A 29 -5.09 -0.27 -11.07
N LYS A 30 -4.28 -1.33 -10.95
CA LYS A 30 -4.70 -2.70 -10.65
C LYS A 30 -4.55 -2.97 -9.16
N ASN A 31 -5.65 -2.95 -8.41
CA ASN A 31 -5.67 -3.23 -6.97
C ASN A 31 -6.46 -4.50 -6.59
N GLY A 32 -7.00 -5.22 -7.57
CA GLY A 32 -7.75 -6.46 -7.39
C GLY A 32 -9.19 -6.31 -6.91
N TYR A 33 -9.62 -5.11 -6.47
CA TYR A 33 -10.93 -4.90 -5.86
C TYR A 33 -11.54 -3.55 -6.20
N THR A 34 -12.87 -3.43 -6.06
CA THR A 34 -13.55 -2.13 -6.04
C THR A 34 -13.46 -1.54 -4.63
N SER A 35 -12.37 -0.85 -4.30
CA SER A 35 -12.11 -0.34 -2.96
C SER A 35 -13.10 0.74 -2.50
N ALA A 36 -13.59 1.58 -3.40
CA ALA A 36 -14.49 2.69 -3.08
C ALA A 36 -15.86 2.25 -2.53
N THR A 37 -16.33 1.06 -2.88
CA THR A 37 -17.64 0.53 -2.47
C THR A 37 -17.55 -0.60 -1.45
N GLY A 38 -16.38 -0.85 -0.87
CA GLY A 38 -16.20 -1.79 0.20
C GLY A 38 -15.48 -3.09 -0.17
N THR A 39 -14.56 -3.06 -1.10
CA THR A 39 -13.71 -4.22 -1.50
C THR A 39 -14.52 -5.39 -2.10
N GLN A 40 -15.38 -5.06 -3.04
CA GLN A 40 -16.08 -6.07 -3.82
C GLN A 40 -15.15 -6.68 -4.86
N ASP A 41 -15.34 -7.97 -5.12
CA ASP A 41 -14.63 -8.67 -6.17
C ASP A 41 -14.96 -8.07 -7.55
N ILE A 42 -13.98 -8.05 -8.41
CA ILE A 42 -14.07 -7.57 -9.79
C ILE A 42 -13.50 -8.64 -10.74
N ILE A 43 -13.72 -8.48 -12.03
CA ILE A 43 -13.26 -9.43 -13.06
C ILE A 43 -11.75 -9.71 -12.96
N SER A 44 -10.97 -8.72 -12.51
CA SER A 44 -9.52 -8.85 -12.33
C SER A 44 -9.08 -9.22 -10.90
N THR A 45 -10.02 -9.60 -10.03
CA THR A 45 -9.66 -10.15 -8.71
C THR A 45 -8.97 -11.51 -8.91
N PRO A 46 -7.81 -11.75 -8.26
CA PRO A 46 -7.15 -13.05 -8.34
C PRO A 46 -8.07 -14.17 -7.87
N ASP A 47 -8.05 -15.31 -8.56
CA ASP A 47 -8.96 -16.43 -8.32
C ASP A 47 -8.89 -16.99 -6.89
N ASP A 48 -7.71 -16.98 -6.30
CA ASP A 48 -7.46 -17.41 -4.91
C ASP A 48 -7.94 -16.40 -3.86
N GLU A 49 -8.25 -15.17 -4.28
CA GLU A 49 -8.73 -14.10 -3.42
C GLU A 49 -10.22 -13.81 -3.56
N VAL A 50 -10.90 -14.42 -4.54
CA VAL A 50 -12.33 -14.21 -4.79
C VAL A 50 -13.16 -14.72 -3.62
N LYS A 51 -13.94 -13.83 -2.98
CA LYS A 51 -14.69 -14.09 -1.74
C LYS A 51 -16.13 -14.47 -1.95
N ASN A 52 -16.73 -13.91 -2.99
CA ASN A 52 -18.17 -14.00 -3.24
C ASN A 52 -18.53 -15.10 -4.23
N SER A 53 -17.56 -15.88 -4.66
CA SER A 53 -17.85 -17.08 -5.42
C SER A 53 -18.59 -18.05 -4.52
N ALA A 54 -19.88 -18.15 -4.70
CA ALA A 54 -20.57 -19.37 -4.33
C ALA A 54 -19.74 -20.53 -4.92
N PRO A 55 -19.61 -21.66 -4.23
CA PRO A 55 -18.81 -22.80 -4.71
C PRO A 55 -19.41 -23.45 -5.97
N ASP A 56 -19.99 -22.66 -6.81
CA ASP A 56 -20.56 -23.07 -8.09
C ASP A 56 -19.41 -23.30 -9.05
N LYS A 57 -19.20 -24.58 -9.35
CA LYS A 57 -18.17 -25.09 -10.25
C LYS A 57 -18.12 -24.37 -11.61
N HIS A 58 -19.15 -23.64 -11.99
CA HIS A 58 -19.21 -22.86 -13.22
C HIS A 58 -18.43 -21.55 -13.16
N GLN A 59 -18.39 -20.86 -12.02
CA GLN A 59 -17.63 -19.60 -11.91
C GLN A 59 -16.13 -19.83 -11.94
N SER A 60 -15.64 -20.93 -11.39
CA SER A 60 -14.21 -21.28 -11.43
C SER A 60 -13.68 -21.56 -12.85
N LEU A 61 -14.54 -21.89 -13.81
CA LEU A 61 -14.16 -22.16 -15.19
C LEU A 61 -14.12 -20.90 -16.06
N VAL A 62 -14.90 -19.88 -15.71
CA VAL A 62 -15.01 -18.64 -16.51
C VAL A 62 -13.90 -17.64 -16.19
N HIS A 63 -13.37 -17.64 -14.98
CA HIS A 63 -12.41 -16.64 -14.51
C HIS A 63 -10.93 -16.97 -14.72
N ARG A 64 -10.59 -18.20 -15.04
CA ARG A 64 -9.21 -18.72 -14.98
C ARG A 64 -8.19 -18.08 -15.91
N ASN A 65 -8.55 -17.25 -16.87
CA ASN A 65 -7.58 -16.76 -17.86
C ASN A 65 -7.76 -15.30 -18.31
N THR A 66 -8.67 -14.54 -17.71
CA THR A 66 -8.92 -13.15 -18.16
C THR A 66 -8.17 -12.16 -17.29
N THR A 67 -6.90 -11.97 -17.59
CA THR A 67 -6.11 -10.90 -16.94
C THR A 67 -6.25 -9.59 -17.72
N ILE A 68 -5.93 -8.47 -17.06
CA ILE A 68 -5.86 -7.16 -17.71
C ILE A 68 -4.88 -7.21 -18.88
N GLU A 69 -3.75 -7.84 -18.66
CA GLU A 69 -2.68 -8.00 -19.63
C GLU A 69 -3.13 -8.81 -20.86
N SER A 70 -3.78 -9.96 -20.66
CA SER A 70 -4.26 -10.80 -21.77
C SER A 70 -5.34 -10.09 -22.59
N THR A 71 -6.23 -9.35 -21.92
CA THR A 71 -7.29 -8.58 -22.60
C THR A 71 -6.69 -7.46 -23.45
N LEU A 72 -5.76 -6.69 -22.91
CA LEU A 72 -5.09 -5.62 -23.64
C LEU A 72 -4.30 -6.14 -24.85
N THR A 73 -3.61 -7.27 -24.67
CA THR A 73 -2.92 -7.95 -25.78
C THR A 73 -3.90 -8.39 -26.84
N GLY A 74 -5.04 -8.98 -26.45
CA GLY A 74 -6.12 -9.38 -27.36
C GLY A 74 -6.75 -8.21 -28.13
N LEU A 75 -6.77 -7.01 -27.55
CA LEU A 75 -7.21 -5.77 -28.20
C LEU A 75 -6.17 -5.19 -29.16
N GLY A 76 -4.93 -5.70 -29.16
CA GLY A 76 -3.86 -5.24 -30.04
C GLY A 76 -2.93 -4.18 -29.45
N VAL A 77 -2.94 -3.96 -28.12
CA VAL A 77 -1.98 -3.08 -27.45
C VAL A 77 -0.57 -3.67 -27.60
N LYS A 78 0.35 -2.93 -28.20
CA LYS A 78 1.71 -3.35 -28.48
C LYS A 78 2.72 -2.95 -27.41
N TRP A 79 2.54 -1.78 -26.81
CA TRP A 79 3.41 -1.27 -25.76
C TRP A 79 2.70 -1.37 -24.42
N MET A 80 3.20 -2.23 -23.53
CA MET A 80 2.63 -2.44 -22.21
C MET A 80 3.73 -2.72 -21.20
N ARG A 81 3.59 -2.13 -19.99
CA ARG A 81 4.47 -2.37 -18.84
C ARG A 81 3.63 -2.58 -17.59
N THR A 82 4.00 -3.57 -16.78
CA THR A 82 3.43 -3.79 -15.44
C THR A 82 4.47 -3.41 -14.39
N VAL A 83 4.10 -2.54 -13.47
CA VAL A 83 4.98 -2.02 -12.42
C VAL A 83 4.26 -2.04 -11.10
N HIS A 84 4.97 -2.46 -10.05
CA HIS A 84 4.43 -2.41 -8.70
C HIS A 84 4.33 -0.95 -8.22
N THR A 85 3.14 -0.52 -7.80
CA THR A 85 2.83 0.89 -7.46
C THR A 85 3.77 1.48 -6.42
N TYR A 86 4.26 0.64 -5.50
CA TYR A 86 5.11 1.07 -4.39
C TYR A 86 6.60 1.17 -4.74
N LYS A 87 7.00 0.70 -5.90
CA LYS A 87 8.37 0.85 -6.38
C LYS A 87 8.52 2.14 -7.17
N VAL A 88 8.62 3.25 -6.45
CA VAL A 88 8.62 4.61 -7.03
C VAL A 88 9.70 4.81 -8.08
N ALA A 89 10.90 4.30 -7.85
CA ALA A 89 12.01 4.42 -8.81
C ALA A 89 11.73 3.66 -10.12
N GLU A 90 11.14 2.45 -10.05
CA GLU A 90 10.73 1.68 -11.22
C GLU A 90 9.58 2.37 -11.96
N MET A 91 8.58 2.88 -11.22
CA MET A 91 7.46 3.61 -11.80
C MET A 91 7.93 4.84 -12.56
N ARG A 92 8.84 5.64 -11.95
CA ARG A 92 9.44 6.79 -12.61
C ARG A 92 10.15 6.40 -13.90
N LYS A 93 10.98 5.37 -13.86
CA LYS A 93 11.71 4.88 -15.04
C LYS A 93 10.75 4.47 -16.17
N VAL A 94 9.65 3.76 -15.84
CA VAL A 94 8.68 3.32 -16.84
C VAL A 94 7.87 4.49 -17.40
N LEU A 95 7.55 5.50 -16.58
CA LEU A 95 6.94 6.74 -17.04
C LEU A 95 7.88 7.49 -17.98
N ASP A 96 9.14 7.66 -17.61
CA ASP A 96 10.15 8.29 -18.46
C ASP A 96 10.30 7.53 -19.80
N GLU A 97 10.34 6.17 -19.76
CA GLU A 97 10.33 5.34 -20.98
C GLU A 97 9.09 5.59 -21.84
N ALA A 98 7.90 5.65 -21.23
CA ALA A 98 6.65 5.87 -21.96
C ALA A 98 6.58 7.23 -22.67
N PHE A 99 7.21 8.26 -22.09
CA PHE A 99 7.22 9.61 -22.65
C PHE A 99 8.36 9.87 -23.65
N THR A 100 9.43 9.06 -23.61
CA THR A 100 10.63 9.27 -24.44
C THR A 100 10.80 8.23 -25.55
N THR A 101 9.98 7.18 -25.57
CA THR A 101 10.06 6.12 -26.60
C THR A 101 9.64 6.66 -27.98
N ASP A 102 10.32 6.18 -29.04
CA ASP A 102 9.94 6.43 -30.43
C ASP A 102 8.67 5.70 -30.88
N PHE A 103 8.10 4.86 -30.03
CA PHE A 103 6.84 4.18 -30.31
C PHE A 103 5.68 5.17 -30.33
N ALA A 104 5.16 5.46 -31.51
CA ALA A 104 3.95 6.25 -31.72
C ALA A 104 2.72 5.35 -31.57
N GLY A 105 1.85 5.67 -30.60
CA GLY A 105 0.61 4.92 -30.35
C GLY A 105 0.27 4.81 -28.85
N LEU A 106 -0.77 4.05 -28.56
CA LEU A 106 -1.23 3.83 -27.19
C LEU A 106 -0.21 3.02 -26.38
N LYS A 107 0.30 3.62 -25.32
CA LYS A 107 1.18 3.02 -24.32
C LYS A 107 0.39 2.75 -23.06
N VAL A 108 0.44 1.53 -22.53
CA VAL A 108 -0.31 1.16 -21.33
C VAL A 108 0.64 0.79 -20.20
N ILE A 109 0.47 1.44 -19.06
CA ILE A 109 1.17 1.13 -17.82
C ILE A 109 0.16 0.56 -16.83
N ILE A 110 0.40 -0.67 -16.37
CA ILE A 110 -0.39 -1.33 -15.34
C ILE A 110 0.31 -1.12 -14.00
N ALA A 111 -0.25 -0.24 -13.17
CA ALA A 111 0.24 0.04 -11.84
C ALA A 111 -0.40 -0.93 -10.85
N GLU A 112 0.33 -2.00 -10.48
CA GLU A 112 -0.16 -3.05 -9.62
C GLU A 112 0.13 -2.77 -8.16
N GLY A 113 -0.88 -2.91 -7.30
CA GLY A 113 -0.72 -2.72 -5.85
C GLY A 113 -1.90 -3.28 -5.06
N GLU A 114 -1.60 -3.95 -3.97
CA GLU A 114 -2.61 -4.54 -3.09
C GLU A 114 -3.53 -3.46 -2.48
N CYS A 115 -4.83 -3.70 -2.47
CA CYS A 115 -5.79 -2.86 -1.77
C CYS A 115 -5.56 -2.94 -0.25
N GLN A 116 -5.09 -1.84 0.37
CA GLN A 116 -4.79 -1.80 1.80
C GLN A 116 -6.02 -2.01 2.69
N LEU A 117 -7.21 -1.58 2.23
CA LEU A 117 -8.45 -1.82 2.96
C LEU A 117 -8.76 -3.33 3.01
N GLU A 118 -8.61 -4.01 1.89
CA GLU A 118 -8.82 -5.46 1.82
C GLU A 118 -7.80 -6.22 2.66
N ARG A 119 -6.54 -5.86 2.53
CA ARG A 119 -5.48 -6.41 3.38
C ARG A 119 -5.80 -6.28 4.87
N GLN A 120 -6.30 -5.12 5.30
CA GLN A 120 -6.70 -4.94 6.69
C GLN A 120 -7.86 -5.83 7.09
N ARG A 121 -8.88 -5.97 6.24
CA ARG A 121 -10.05 -6.83 6.49
C ARG A 121 -9.66 -8.29 6.63
N ARG A 122 -8.69 -8.75 5.86
CA ARG A 122 -8.16 -10.11 5.92
C ARG A 122 -7.24 -10.33 7.13
N VAL A 123 -6.33 -9.40 7.38
CA VAL A 123 -5.28 -9.56 8.38
C VAL A 123 -5.79 -9.32 9.81
N LYS A 124 -6.70 -8.35 10.03
CA LYS A 124 -7.21 -8.05 11.38
C LYS A 124 -7.89 -9.23 12.07
N PRO A 125 -8.86 -9.94 11.46
CA PRO A 125 -9.49 -11.10 12.09
C PRO A 125 -8.52 -12.24 12.36
N TRP A 126 -7.60 -12.48 11.41
CA TRP A 126 -6.56 -13.50 11.57
C TRP A 126 -5.67 -13.22 12.77
N ILE A 127 -5.16 -11.98 12.91
CA ILE A 127 -4.37 -11.56 14.07
C ILE A 127 -5.19 -11.68 15.36
N ALA A 128 -6.46 -11.24 15.34
CA ALA A 128 -7.33 -11.35 16.50
C ALA A 128 -7.52 -12.81 16.95
N GLY A 129 -7.64 -13.74 15.99
CA GLY A 129 -7.69 -15.19 16.27
C GLY A 129 -6.41 -15.70 16.91
N LEU A 130 -5.25 -15.31 16.41
CA LEU A 130 -3.95 -15.68 17.02
C LEU A 130 -3.80 -15.13 18.44
N LEU A 131 -4.22 -13.89 18.67
CA LEU A 131 -4.16 -13.27 19.99
C LEU A 131 -5.09 -13.96 21.00
N LYS A 132 -6.32 -14.31 20.58
CA LYS A 132 -7.26 -15.09 21.40
C LYS A 132 -6.73 -16.48 21.74
N ALA A 133 -6.00 -17.10 20.81
CA ALA A 133 -5.33 -18.39 21.02
C ALA A 133 -4.03 -18.29 21.85
N GLY A 134 -3.70 -17.14 22.42
CA GLY A 134 -2.48 -16.93 23.20
C GLY A 134 -1.18 -17.02 22.39
N LYS A 135 -1.26 -17.06 21.06
CA LYS A 135 -0.08 -17.17 20.19
C LYS A 135 0.70 -15.86 20.16
N ARG A 136 2.02 -15.98 20.11
CA ARG A 136 2.92 -14.81 19.96
C ARG A 136 2.67 -14.15 18.59
N VAL A 137 2.44 -12.85 18.60
CA VAL A 137 2.26 -12.03 17.39
C VAL A 137 3.23 -10.86 17.44
N VAL A 138 3.98 -10.67 16.37
CA VAL A 138 4.85 -9.51 16.17
C VAL A 138 4.26 -8.66 15.04
N ARG A 139 4.09 -7.38 15.31
CA ARG A 139 3.63 -6.41 14.31
C ARG A 139 4.61 -5.27 14.19
N VAL A 140 5.03 -5.00 12.98
CA VAL A 140 5.77 -3.77 12.69
C VAL A 140 4.80 -2.59 12.75
N LYS A 141 5.23 -1.53 13.40
CA LYS A 141 4.59 -0.22 13.46
C LYS A 141 5.63 0.84 13.17
N TYR A 142 5.17 1.93 12.60
CA TYR A 142 5.99 3.12 12.43
C TYR A 142 5.47 4.22 13.34
N GLY A 143 6.35 5.10 13.76
CA GLY A 143 6.01 6.21 14.62
C GLY A 143 6.92 7.39 14.37
N VAL A 144 6.56 8.51 14.97
CA VAL A 144 7.33 9.75 14.93
C VAL A 144 7.57 10.17 16.39
N ASP A 145 8.80 10.44 16.71
CA ASP A 145 9.21 11.02 17.97
C ASP A 145 8.92 12.53 17.91
N GLU A 146 7.99 12.98 18.74
CA GLU A 146 7.51 14.34 18.74
C GLU A 146 8.53 15.35 19.24
N ASP A 147 9.41 14.93 20.15
CA ASP A 147 10.45 15.81 20.69
C ASP A 147 11.52 16.15 19.66
N VAL A 148 11.74 15.25 18.70
CA VAL A 148 12.75 15.38 17.65
C VAL A 148 12.17 15.86 16.32
N CYS A 149 10.83 15.83 16.17
CA CYS A 149 10.17 16.21 14.92
C CYS A 149 10.42 17.69 14.59
N THR A 150 10.94 17.94 13.39
CA THR A 150 11.28 19.29 12.90
C THR A 150 10.09 20.06 12.32
N GLY A 151 8.94 19.38 12.11
CA GLY A 151 7.73 20.02 11.57
C GLY A 151 7.77 20.28 10.05
N ASP A 152 8.75 19.76 9.31
CA ASP A 152 8.81 19.94 7.84
C ASP A 152 7.78 19.11 7.07
N HIS A 153 7.26 18.06 7.70
CA HIS A 153 6.20 17.17 7.19
C HIS A 153 6.49 16.49 5.84
N ALA A 154 7.74 16.37 5.44
CA ALA A 154 8.14 15.67 4.21
C ALA A 154 7.65 14.21 4.20
N CYS A 155 7.65 13.56 5.38
CA CYS A 155 7.13 12.22 5.57
C CYS A 155 5.64 12.09 5.16
N ILE A 156 4.82 13.11 5.39
CA ILE A 156 3.40 13.14 5.01
C ILE A 156 3.25 13.44 3.52
N ARG A 157 3.90 14.52 3.06
CA ARG A 157 3.76 15.00 1.67
C ARG A 157 4.23 13.98 0.64
N LEU A 158 5.32 13.26 0.93
CA LEU A 158 5.92 12.32 -0.02
C LEU A 158 5.34 10.91 0.06
N SER A 159 4.88 10.48 1.24
CA SER A 159 4.36 9.11 1.40
C SER A 159 2.89 8.98 1.01
N GLY A 160 2.10 10.03 1.15
CA GLY A 160 0.65 9.96 0.98
C GLY A 160 -0.04 8.96 1.92
N CYS A 161 0.59 8.61 3.04
CA CYS A 161 0.07 7.61 3.97
C CYS A 161 -1.14 8.15 4.74
N PRO A 162 -2.32 7.50 4.68
CA PRO A 162 -3.54 8.01 5.36
C PRO A 162 -3.47 7.91 6.88
N THR A 163 -2.50 7.18 7.43
CA THR A 163 -2.34 7.03 8.88
C THR A 163 -1.25 7.92 9.47
N LEU A 164 -0.51 8.61 8.61
CA LEU A 164 0.46 9.61 8.99
C LEU A 164 -0.20 10.99 8.90
N THR A 165 -0.38 11.64 10.03
CA THR A 165 -1.14 12.89 10.15
C THR A 165 -0.42 13.88 11.07
N LEU A 166 -1.04 15.00 11.30
CA LEU A 166 -0.54 16.06 12.17
C LEU A 166 -1.22 16.01 13.54
N LYS A 167 -0.52 16.40 14.56
CA LYS A 167 -1.05 16.74 15.88
C LYS A 167 -0.37 18.01 16.41
N ASP A 168 -1.01 18.67 17.37
CA ASP A 168 -0.39 19.81 18.03
C ASP A 168 0.92 19.42 18.71
N ASN A 169 1.88 20.33 18.69
CA ASN A 169 3.15 20.12 19.32
C ASN A 169 2.95 20.07 20.85
N PRO A 170 3.45 19.04 21.55
CA PRO A 170 3.36 18.98 23.01
C PRO A 170 4.22 20.04 23.70
N ASP A 171 5.26 20.55 23.04
CA ASP A 171 6.08 21.64 23.54
C ASP A 171 5.37 22.99 23.29
N PRO A 172 4.92 23.70 24.34
CA PRO A 172 4.20 24.96 24.17
C PRO A 172 5.06 26.09 23.58
N LEU A 173 6.37 25.91 23.52
CA LEU A 173 7.28 26.88 22.93
C LEU A 173 7.45 26.70 21.41
N LYS A 174 6.94 25.62 20.87
CA LYS A 174 6.98 25.31 19.44
C LYS A 174 5.59 25.46 18.82
N VAL A 175 5.47 26.31 17.82
CA VAL A 175 4.18 26.59 17.14
C VAL A 175 3.86 25.55 16.06
N ASP A 176 4.89 24.98 15.42
CA ASP A 176 4.68 24.05 14.31
C ASP A 176 4.13 22.71 14.80
N PRO A 177 3.07 22.18 14.16
CA PRO A 177 2.52 20.88 14.51
C PRO A 177 3.53 19.77 14.21
N VAL A 178 3.44 18.67 14.93
CA VAL A 178 4.30 17.50 14.74
C VAL A 178 3.58 16.40 13.97
N ALA A 179 4.33 15.62 13.19
CA ALA A 179 3.79 14.45 12.55
C ALA A 179 3.50 13.35 13.59
N THR A 180 2.44 12.60 13.36
CA THR A 180 2.09 11.45 14.21
C THR A 180 1.51 10.31 13.38
N VAL A 181 1.62 9.09 13.87
CA VAL A 181 1.05 7.91 13.24
C VAL A 181 -0.10 7.38 14.09
N ILE A 182 -1.32 7.43 13.54
CA ILE A 182 -2.50 6.91 14.21
C ILE A 182 -2.56 5.37 14.20
N ASP A 183 -3.42 4.79 15.04
CA ASP A 183 -3.56 3.33 15.22
C ASP A 183 -3.92 2.53 13.95
N GLY A 184 -4.38 3.22 12.91
CA GLY A 184 -4.65 2.62 11.59
C GLY A 184 -3.41 2.08 10.87
N CYS A 185 -2.20 2.38 11.34
CA CYS A 185 -0.96 1.92 10.73
C CYS A 185 -0.92 0.38 10.60
N VAL A 186 -0.70 -0.10 9.38
CA VAL A 186 -0.62 -1.53 9.03
C VAL A 186 0.82 -2.05 8.94
N GLY A 187 1.82 -1.19 9.12
CA GLY A 187 3.22 -1.57 9.10
C GLY A 187 3.74 -1.94 7.71
N CYS A 188 3.16 -1.39 6.63
CA CYS A 188 3.57 -1.72 5.25
C CYS A 188 4.96 -1.17 4.86
N GLY A 189 5.50 -0.17 5.58
CA GLY A 189 6.82 0.40 5.31
C GLY A 189 6.88 1.50 4.27
N LEU A 190 5.79 1.74 3.53
CA LEU A 190 5.78 2.69 2.40
C LEU A 190 6.15 4.12 2.77
N CYS A 191 5.77 4.58 3.96
CA CYS A 191 6.16 5.88 4.45
C CYS A 191 7.68 6.01 4.62
N GLY A 192 8.37 4.93 4.99
CA GLY A 192 9.83 4.88 5.04
C GLY A 192 10.47 4.86 3.66
N GLU A 193 9.95 4.05 2.75
CA GLU A 193 10.50 3.89 1.39
C GLU A 193 10.26 5.14 0.53
N ASN A 194 9.02 5.59 0.42
CA ASN A 194 8.66 6.68 -0.51
C ASN A 194 9.18 8.05 -0.06
N ALA A 195 9.11 8.34 1.24
CA ALA A 195 9.59 9.59 1.80
C ALA A 195 11.05 9.54 2.25
N HIS A 196 11.72 8.39 2.08
CA HIS A 196 13.02 8.12 2.70
C HIS A 196 13.05 8.45 4.21
N ALA A 197 11.88 8.48 4.85
CA ALA A 197 11.74 8.93 6.23
C ALA A 197 12.50 8.03 7.21
N ALA A 198 12.56 6.72 6.92
CA ALA A 198 13.30 5.77 7.77
C ALA A 198 14.81 6.01 7.80
N THR A 199 15.37 6.69 6.79
CA THR A 199 16.82 6.93 6.65
C THR A 199 17.23 8.37 6.84
N LEU A 200 16.34 9.32 6.53
CA LEU A 200 16.67 10.75 6.51
C LEU A 200 16.05 11.53 7.67
N CYS A 201 14.94 11.06 8.23
CA CYS A 201 14.26 11.76 9.31
C CYS A 201 14.65 11.18 10.67
N PRO A 202 15.32 11.93 11.55
CA PRO A 202 15.78 11.43 12.85
C PRO A 202 14.61 11.12 13.81
N SER A 203 13.47 11.73 13.62
CA SER A 203 12.27 11.51 14.45
C SER A 203 11.45 10.30 14.01
N PHE A 204 11.69 9.78 12.80
CA PHE A 204 10.90 8.67 12.27
C PHE A 204 11.51 7.34 12.70
N TYR A 205 10.72 6.48 13.33
CA TYR A 205 11.21 5.18 13.80
C TYR A 205 10.30 4.01 13.40
N ARG A 206 10.91 2.84 13.33
CA ARG A 206 10.25 1.55 13.17
C ARG A 206 10.30 0.78 14.50
N ALA A 207 9.15 0.32 14.95
CA ALA A 207 9.03 -0.46 16.18
C ALA A 207 8.38 -1.82 15.91
N GLU A 208 8.77 -2.82 16.67
CA GLU A 208 8.13 -4.14 16.68
C GLU A 208 7.28 -4.28 17.93
N VAL A 209 5.96 -4.31 17.76
CA VAL A 209 5.03 -4.52 18.86
C VAL A 209 4.80 -6.01 19.02
N ILE A 210 5.29 -6.56 20.14
CA ILE A 210 5.14 -7.97 20.49
C ILE A 210 3.91 -8.13 21.39
N ARG A 211 2.97 -8.97 20.98
CA ARG A 211 1.83 -9.40 21.80
C ARG A 211 2.00 -10.87 22.15
N ASN A 212 1.56 -11.26 23.35
CA ASN A 212 1.78 -12.59 23.92
C ASN A 212 3.27 -13.00 23.85
N PRO A 213 4.18 -12.21 24.47
CA PRO A 213 5.60 -12.50 24.45
C PRO A 213 5.91 -13.82 25.15
N ARG A 214 6.97 -14.51 24.73
CA ARG A 214 7.49 -15.71 25.38
C ARG A 214 8.07 -15.35 26.75
N TRP A 215 8.23 -16.34 27.62
CA TRP A 215 8.70 -16.14 29.01
C TRP A 215 10.08 -15.43 29.08
N HIS A 216 11.02 -15.81 28.20
CA HIS A 216 12.34 -15.17 28.15
C HIS A 216 12.27 -13.70 27.66
N GLU A 217 11.37 -13.36 26.74
CA GLU A 217 11.17 -11.98 26.31
C GLU A 217 10.61 -11.12 27.44
N ARG A 218 9.72 -11.69 28.29
CA ARG A 218 9.22 -11.01 29.49
C ARG A 218 10.34 -10.75 30.50
N LEU A 219 11.23 -11.73 30.68
CA LEU A 219 12.38 -11.60 31.58
C LEU A 219 13.31 -10.48 31.08
N VAL A 220 13.71 -10.52 29.81
CA VAL A 220 14.56 -9.50 29.20
C VAL A 220 13.94 -8.11 29.32
N TYR A 221 12.64 -8.01 29.08
CA TYR A 221 11.92 -6.73 29.20
C TYR A 221 11.91 -6.21 30.63
N ALA A 222 11.69 -7.09 31.62
CA ALA A 222 11.71 -6.73 33.03
C ALA A 222 13.09 -6.24 33.47
N VAL A 223 14.15 -6.98 33.10
CA VAL A 223 15.54 -6.60 33.42
C VAL A 223 15.90 -5.26 32.81
N ARG A 224 15.61 -5.10 31.50
CA ARG A 224 15.84 -3.83 30.78
C ARG A 224 15.07 -2.66 31.41
N GLY A 225 13.81 -2.88 31.79
CA GLY A 225 12.99 -1.86 32.43
C GLY A 225 13.51 -1.44 33.79
N SER A 226 14.07 -2.39 34.54
CA SER A 226 14.71 -2.10 35.85
C SER A 226 16.01 -1.30 35.69
N VAL A 227 16.84 -1.68 34.72
CA VAL A 227 18.08 -0.95 34.42
C VAL A 227 17.77 0.49 33.95
N LEU A 228 16.81 0.66 33.04
CA LEU A 228 16.45 1.98 32.56
C LEU A 228 15.90 2.89 33.66
N ARG A 229 15.09 2.33 34.58
CA ARG A 229 14.59 3.11 35.75
C ARG A 229 15.72 3.53 36.69
N MET A 230 16.77 2.72 36.85
CA MET A 230 17.93 3.10 37.65
C MET A 230 18.80 4.17 36.96
N MET A 231 18.75 4.26 35.64
CA MET A 231 19.56 5.22 34.87
C MET A 231 18.83 6.54 34.58
N GLN A 232 17.51 6.61 34.75
CA GLN A 232 16.75 7.85 34.59
C GLN A 232 16.87 8.66 35.89
N PRO A 233 17.47 9.86 35.86
CA PRO A 233 17.41 10.77 36.99
C PRO A 233 15.95 11.16 37.27
N ALA A 234 15.61 11.31 38.54
CA ALA A 234 14.30 11.72 39.01
C ALA A 234 13.94 13.13 38.52
#